data_82f2eea67742b9a70bb028770e126ee3
#
_entry.id   82f2eea67742b9a70bb028770e126ee3
#
_cell.length_a   1.000
_cell.length_b   1.000
_cell.length_c   1.000
_cell.angle_alpha   90.00
_cell.angle_beta   90.00
_cell.angle_gamma   90.00
#
_symmetry.space_group_name_H-M   'P 1'
#
loop_
_entity.id
_entity.type
_entity.pdbx_description
1 polymer ?
#
loop_
_entity_poly.entity_id
_entity_poly.type
_entity_poly.pdbx_seq_one_letter_code
_entity_poly.pdbx_strand_id
1 'polypeptide(L)'
;MSQAALVTGAASGIGRAVAQRLEEDGMDVLAVDLQPDPDGPGTPHEADLTGTEANARAVDTALERFGRLDVIVANAGVQHVAPIEEFPVERWELIVSLLLTSPFVLAKQAWPALRDSGAGRFIAIASAHGLVASPYKAAYVAAKHGVVGLVKTLALEGAQDGITANAVCPGYVRTPLVERQIPDQARAHSLSEEDALEQVILAPHAIKDLIEPAEVAGVVAFLAGPSGRAFTGAPVTMDMGWTAR
;
A
#
# COMPACT_ATOMS: atom_id res chain seq x y z
N MET A 1 -20.22 15.38 9.95
CA MET A 1 -18.75 15.47 9.79
C MET A 1 -18.39 14.60 8.61
N SER A 2 -17.48 15.06 7.75
CA SER A 2 -16.86 14.25 6.69
C SER A 2 -16.16 13.02 7.28
N GLN A 3 -16.03 11.93 6.53
CA GLN A 3 -15.17 10.81 6.92
C GLN A 3 -13.70 11.24 6.85
N ALA A 4 -12.85 10.63 7.67
CA ALA A 4 -11.43 10.92 7.70
C ALA A 4 -10.60 9.69 7.31
N ALA A 5 -9.55 9.91 6.52
CA ALA A 5 -8.63 8.90 6.04
C ALA A 5 -7.17 9.26 6.37
N LEU A 6 -6.35 8.26 6.65
CA LEU A 6 -4.90 8.34 6.71
C LEU A 6 -4.31 7.53 5.58
N VAL A 7 -3.52 8.17 4.72
CA VAL A 7 -2.86 7.53 3.57
C VAL A 7 -1.35 7.66 3.73
N THR A 8 -0.63 6.54 3.70
CA THR A 8 0.84 6.54 3.81
C THR A 8 1.52 6.42 2.45
N GLY A 9 2.71 7.03 2.30
CA GLY A 9 3.41 7.13 1.02
C GLY A 9 2.66 8.05 0.05
N ALA A 10 2.06 9.11 0.56
CA ALA A 10 1.11 9.96 -0.16
C ALA A 10 1.77 11.05 -1.04
N ALA A 11 3.08 11.22 -0.99
CA ALA A 11 3.77 12.21 -1.81
C ALA A 11 3.85 11.85 -3.29
N SER A 12 3.72 10.56 -3.65
CA SER A 12 3.89 10.12 -5.04
C SER A 12 3.09 8.84 -5.38
N GLY A 13 3.03 8.52 -6.67
CA GLY A 13 2.54 7.22 -7.17
C GLY A 13 1.13 6.88 -6.69
N ILE A 14 0.95 5.64 -6.23
CA ILE A 14 -0.35 5.12 -5.78
C ILE A 14 -0.89 5.92 -4.60
N GLY A 15 -0.05 6.19 -3.58
CA GLY A 15 -0.48 6.91 -2.37
C GLY A 15 -1.02 8.31 -2.68
N ARG A 16 -0.35 9.05 -3.58
CA ARG A 16 -0.83 10.36 -4.04
C ARG A 16 -2.18 10.26 -4.77
N ALA A 17 -2.31 9.31 -5.70
CA ALA A 17 -3.55 9.11 -6.42
C ALA A 17 -4.72 8.68 -5.49
N VAL A 18 -4.42 7.88 -4.47
CA VAL A 18 -5.40 7.49 -3.44
C VAL A 18 -5.81 8.69 -2.59
N ALA A 19 -4.84 9.47 -2.09
CA ALA A 19 -5.14 10.66 -1.28
C ALA A 19 -6.01 11.65 -2.06
N GLN A 20 -5.66 11.93 -3.31
CA GLN A 20 -6.43 12.78 -4.20
C GLN A 20 -7.86 12.26 -4.40
N ARG A 21 -8.01 10.98 -4.70
CA ARG A 21 -9.32 10.38 -4.95
C ARG A 21 -10.22 10.40 -3.71
N LEU A 22 -9.69 10.10 -2.53
CA LEU A 22 -10.47 10.14 -1.29
C LEU A 22 -10.87 11.56 -0.91
N GLU A 23 -10.02 12.56 -1.18
CA GLU A 23 -10.34 13.97 -1.01
C GLU A 23 -11.44 14.42 -1.99
N GLU A 24 -11.36 14.04 -3.28
CA GLU A 24 -12.40 14.28 -4.29
C GLU A 24 -13.74 13.63 -3.90
N ASP A 25 -13.70 12.46 -3.23
CA ASP A 25 -14.88 11.77 -2.70
C ASP A 25 -15.41 12.41 -1.38
N GLY A 26 -14.80 13.52 -0.90
CA GLY A 26 -15.26 14.33 0.22
C GLY A 26 -14.74 13.88 1.59
N MET A 27 -13.66 13.12 1.66
CA MET A 27 -13.00 12.75 2.92
C MET A 27 -11.95 13.79 3.31
N ASP A 28 -11.76 13.98 4.63
CA ASP A 28 -10.58 14.67 5.17
C ASP A 28 -9.40 13.70 5.16
N VAL A 29 -8.30 14.04 4.48
CA VAL A 29 -7.16 13.13 4.29
C VAL A 29 -5.92 13.64 5.00
N LEU A 30 -5.31 12.80 5.86
CA LEU A 30 -3.94 12.98 6.34
C LEU A 30 -2.98 12.26 5.37
N ALA A 31 -2.19 13.04 4.64
CA ALA A 31 -1.24 12.57 3.64
C ALA A 31 0.15 12.39 4.28
N VAL A 32 0.46 11.16 4.69
CA VAL A 32 1.68 10.84 5.44
C VAL A 32 2.78 10.38 4.50
N ASP A 33 3.97 10.99 4.59
CA ASP A 33 5.15 10.58 3.83
C ASP A 33 6.43 10.95 4.59
N LEU A 34 7.56 10.38 4.21
CA LEU A 34 8.88 10.81 4.69
C LEU A 34 9.24 12.22 4.18
N GLN A 35 8.76 12.56 3.00
CA GLN A 35 8.91 13.86 2.35
C GLN A 35 7.55 14.28 1.77
N PRO A 36 6.62 14.76 2.60
CA PRO A 36 5.29 15.11 2.14
C PRO A 36 5.34 16.27 1.15
N ASP A 37 4.45 16.22 0.15
CA ASP A 37 4.27 17.33 -0.79
C ASP A 37 3.34 18.39 -0.15
N PRO A 38 3.82 19.61 0.15
CA PRO A 38 3.01 20.63 0.80
C PRO A 38 1.86 21.14 -0.09
N ASP A 39 1.99 21.00 -1.42
CA ASP A 39 0.99 21.37 -2.42
C ASP A 39 0.20 20.15 -2.94
N GLY A 40 0.41 18.98 -2.32
CA GLY A 40 -0.24 17.73 -2.67
C GLY A 40 -1.65 17.59 -2.10
N PRO A 41 -2.35 16.49 -2.45
CA PRO A 41 -3.68 16.22 -1.92
C PRO A 41 -3.65 15.93 -0.42
N GLY A 42 -4.67 16.39 0.29
CA GLY A 42 -4.85 16.20 1.73
C GLY A 42 -3.98 17.11 2.59
N THR A 43 -3.94 16.83 3.88
CA THR A 43 -3.09 17.52 4.85
C THR A 43 -1.73 16.84 4.92
N PRO A 44 -0.62 17.51 4.60
CA PRO A 44 0.70 16.89 4.64
C PRO A 44 1.15 16.60 6.07
N HIS A 45 1.74 15.42 6.31
CA HIS A 45 2.34 15.02 7.58
C HIS A 45 3.64 14.26 7.35
N GLU A 46 4.75 14.79 7.88
CA GLU A 46 6.06 14.16 7.78
C GLU A 46 6.22 13.06 8.84
N ALA A 47 6.54 11.83 8.41
CA ALA A 47 6.82 10.73 9.31
C ALA A 47 7.72 9.66 8.67
N ASP A 48 8.74 9.23 9.42
CA ASP A 48 9.48 7.99 9.12
C ASP A 48 8.74 6.80 9.72
N LEU A 49 7.97 6.12 8.87
CA LEU A 49 7.13 4.99 9.28
C LEU A 49 7.90 3.68 9.54
N THR A 50 9.22 3.68 9.45
CA THR A 50 10.04 2.58 9.95
C THR A 50 10.05 2.52 11.48
N GLY A 51 9.77 3.65 12.14
CA GLY A 51 9.67 3.79 13.58
C GLY A 51 8.25 3.58 14.11
N THR A 52 8.09 2.75 15.14
CA THR A 52 6.79 2.46 15.78
C THR A 52 6.09 3.72 16.32
N GLU A 53 6.86 4.61 16.96
CA GLU A 53 6.31 5.85 17.53
C GLU A 53 5.81 6.82 16.46
N ALA A 54 6.48 6.89 15.29
CA ALA A 54 6.05 7.76 14.21
C ALA A 54 4.72 7.30 13.60
N ASN A 55 4.51 5.98 13.49
CA ASN A 55 3.22 5.40 13.09
C ASN A 55 2.10 5.77 14.08
N ALA A 56 2.36 5.66 15.39
CA ALA A 56 1.38 6.02 16.41
C ALA A 56 1.04 7.52 16.33
N ARG A 57 2.05 8.40 16.26
CA ARG A 57 1.84 9.85 16.12
C ARG A 57 1.05 10.24 14.86
N ALA A 58 1.24 9.54 13.75
CA ALA A 58 0.46 9.82 12.53
C ALA A 58 -1.05 9.57 12.76
N VAL A 59 -1.40 8.50 13.48
CA VAL A 59 -2.80 8.23 13.86
C VAL A 59 -3.32 9.28 14.84
N ASP A 60 -2.54 9.62 15.87
CA ASP A 60 -2.92 10.64 16.87
C ASP A 60 -3.14 11.99 16.18
N THR A 61 -2.26 12.38 15.24
CA THR A 61 -2.41 13.61 14.45
C THR A 61 -3.71 13.63 13.64
N ALA A 62 -4.08 12.51 13.02
CA ALA A 62 -5.34 12.43 12.28
C ALA A 62 -6.55 12.64 13.21
N LEU A 63 -6.52 12.03 14.39
CA LEU A 63 -7.57 12.17 15.40
C LEU A 63 -7.65 13.57 15.99
N GLU A 64 -6.52 14.19 16.31
CA GLU A 64 -6.46 15.57 16.81
C GLU A 64 -7.00 16.56 15.78
N ARG A 65 -6.70 16.35 14.49
CA ARG A 65 -7.05 17.27 13.42
C ARG A 65 -8.50 17.13 12.96
N PHE A 66 -8.98 15.90 12.81
CA PHE A 66 -10.29 15.62 12.19
C PHE A 66 -11.34 15.16 13.20
N GLY A 67 -10.95 14.82 14.44
CA GLY A 67 -11.83 14.32 15.48
C GLY A 67 -12.35 12.90 15.25
N ARG A 68 -11.92 12.24 14.18
CA ARG A 68 -12.31 10.88 13.80
C ARG A 68 -11.28 10.26 12.84
N LEU A 69 -11.34 8.94 12.69
CA LEU A 69 -10.59 8.20 11.67
C LEU A 69 -11.40 6.98 11.21
N ASP A 70 -11.74 6.96 9.94
CA ASP A 70 -12.60 5.94 9.33
C ASP A 70 -11.84 4.98 8.42
N VAL A 71 -10.79 5.49 7.75
CA VAL A 71 -10.06 4.75 6.73
C VAL A 71 -8.56 4.84 6.97
N ILE A 72 -7.89 3.69 6.97
CA ILE A 72 -6.43 3.59 6.88
C ILE A 72 -6.06 2.99 5.53
N VAL A 73 -5.18 3.67 4.80
CA VAL A 73 -4.55 3.14 3.58
C VAL A 73 -3.05 3.01 3.82
N ALA A 74 -2.60 1.78 4.12
CA ALA A 74 -1.21 1.43 4.32
C ALA A 74 -0.55 1.16 2.95
N ASN A 75 0.08 2.20 2.37
CA ASN A 75 0.65 2.18 1.03
C ASN A 75 2.17 2.41 1.01
N ALA A 76 2.75 3.11 1.98
CA ALA A 76 4.18 3.40 1.99
C ALA A 76 5.04 2.15 1.71
N GLY A 77 6.03 2.30 0.85
CA GLY A 77 6.84 1.14 0.47
C GLY A 77 8.12 1.50 -0.27
N VAL A 78 9.08 0.60 -0.14
CA VAL A 78 10.37 0.62 -0.84
C VAL A 78 10.69 -0.75 -1.40
N GLN A 79 11.61 -0.82 -2.34
CA GLN A 79 12.07 -2.05 -2.95
C GLN A 79 13.60 -2.10 -3.01
N HIS A 80 14.14 -3.30 -2.90
CA HIS A 80 15.52 -3.63 -3.17
C HIS A 80 15.60 -4.95 -3.92
N VAL A 81 16.45 -5.03 -4.94
CA VAL A 81 16.61 -6.20 -5.80
C VAL A 81 18.06 -6.68 -5.67
N ALA A 82 18.23 -7.90 -5.19
CA ALA A 82 19.54 -8.56 -5.08
C ALA A 82 19.38 -10.08 -5.01
N PRO A 83 20.39 -10.88 -5.45
CA PRO A 83 20.47 -12.30 -5.15
C PRO A 83 20.40 -12.56 -3.64
N ILE A 84 19.91 -13.72 -3.21
CA ILE A 84 19.71 -14.02 -1.79
C ILE A 84 21.00 -13.95 -0.98
N GLU A 85 22.11 -14.41 -1.53
CA GLU A 85 23.44 -14.41 -0.92
C GLU A 85 24.07 -13.01 -0.80
N GLU A 86 23.61 -12.06 -1.60
CA GLU A 86 24.07 -10.67 -1.64
C GLU A 86 23.07 -9.69 -1.03
N PHE A 87 21.90 -10.19 -0.56
CA PHE A 87 20.84 -9.32 -0.07
C PHE A 87 21.24 -8.68 1.27
N PRO A 88 21.38 -7.33 1.37
CA PRO A 88 21.83 -6.69 2.60
C PRO A 88 20.78 -6.84 3.71
N VAL A 89 21.22 -7.24 4.92
CA VAL A 89 20.34 -7.44 6.07
C VAL A 89 19.63 -6.12 6.44
N GLU A 90 20.31 -5.00 6.35
CA GLU A 90 19.75 -3.68 6.64
C GLU A 90 18.61 -3.30 5.67
N ARG A 91 18.70 -3.75 4.41
CA ARG A 91 17.63 -3.58 3.43
C ARG A 91 16.44 -4.50 3.72
N TRP A 92 16.72 -5.72 4.18
CA TRP A 92 15.68 -6.63 4.66
C TRP A 92 14.91 -6.01 5.83
N GLU A 93 15.61 -5.54 6.86
CA GLU A 93 15.02 -4.93 8.06
C GLU A 93 14.19 -3.69 7.70
N LEU A 94 14.72 -2.80 6.86
CA LEU A 94 14.01 -1.61 6.36
C LEU A 94 12.71 -1.99 5.66
N ILE A 95 12.75 -2.96 4.74
CA ILE A 95 11.58 -3.38 3.96
C ILE A 95 10.53 -4.02 4.88
N VAL A 96 10.92 -4.91 5.79
CA VAL A 96 10.00 -5.56 6.73
C VAL A 96 9.39 -4.53 7.68
N SER A 97 10.20 -3.60 8.21
CA SER A 97 9.69 -2.53 9.09
C SER A 97 8.65 -1.67 8.38
N LEU A 98 8.91 -1.24 7.15
CA LEU A 98 8.01 -0.32 6.44
C LEU A 98 6.79 -1.05 5.85
N LEU A 99 6.94 -2.25 5.28
CA LEU A 99 5.90 -2.93 4.51
C LEU A 99 5.04 -3.91 5.32
N LEU A 100 5.48 -4.29 6.52
CA LEU A 100 4.77 -5.25 7.37
C LEU A 100 4.55 -4.73 8.79
N THR A 101 5.61 -4.27 9.47
CA THR A 101 5.50 -3.79 10.85
C THR A 101 4.69 -2.49 10.92
N SER A 102 4.95 -1.53 10.04
CA SER A 102 4.20 -0.25 9.98
C SER A 102 2.69 -0.47 9.76
N PRO A 103 2.20 -1.25 8.77
CA PRO A 103 0.78 -1.59 8.66
C PRO A 103 0.17 -2.19 9.93
N PHE A 104 0.89 -3.06 10.64
CA PHE A 104 0.44 -3.61 11.91
C PHE A 104 0.30 -2.54 12.99
N VAL A 105 1.29 -1.66 13.12
CA VAL A 105 1.27 -0.59 14.14
C VAL A 105 0.16 0.41 13.86
N LEU A 106 -0.02 0.82 12.59
CA LEU A 106 -1.13 1.68 12.18
C LEU A 106 -2.49 1.05 12.51
N ALA A 107 -2.69 -0.23 12.17
CA ALA A 107 -3.91 -0.94 12.50
C ALA A 107 -4.16 -0.97 14.02
N LYS A 108 -3.14 -1.36 14.81
CA LYS A 108 -3.23 -1.43 16.27
C LYS A 108 -3.61 -0.08 16.89
N GLN A 109 -2.95 0.99 16.47
CA GLN A 109 -3.17 2.32 17.02
C GLN A 109 -4.54 2.90 16.61
N ALA A 110 -4.93 2.70 15.35
CA ALA A 110 -6.20 3.21 14.83
C ALA A 110 -7.42 2.36 15.24
N TRP A 111 -7.23 1.17 15.79
CA TRP A 111 -8.31 0.21 16.02
C TRP A 111 -9.50 0.76 16.83
N PRO A 112 -9.28 1.50 17.95
CA PRO A 112 -10.41 2.13 18.67
C PRO A 112 -11.20 3.11 17.80
N ALA A 113 -10.51 3.96 17.04
CA ALA A 113 -11.15 4.96 16.18
C ALA A 113 -11.93 4.31 15.02
N LEU A 114 -11.34 3.27 14.39
CA LEU A 114 -12.02 2.51 13.34
C LEU A 114 -13.30 1.84 13.85
N ARG A 115 -13.28 1.31 15.08
CA ARG A 115 -14.48 0.77 15.73
C ARG A 115 -15.52 1.84 16.02
N ASP A 116 -15.11 2.96 16.60
CA ASP A 116 -15.99 4.07 16.98
C ASP A 116 -16.62 4.73 15.75
N SER A 117 -15.99 4.60 14.55
CA SER A 117 -16.58 5.05 13.29
C SER A 117 -17.84 4.28 12.89
N GLY A 118 -18.00 3.05 13.38
CA GLY A 118 -19.08 2.13 13.01
C GLY A 118 -18.99 1.55 11.60
N ALA A 119 -17.99 1.96 10.81
CA ALA A 119 -17.75 1.52 9.44
C ALA A 119 -16.26 1.61 9.06
N GLY A 120 -15.39 1.20 9.98
CA GLY A 120 -13.93 1.28 9.80
C GLY A 120 -13.40 0.49 8.60
N ARG A 121 -12.39 1.03 7.95
CA ARG A 121 -11.76 0.43 6.77
C ARG A 121 -10.24 0.39 6.93
N PHE A 122 -9.65 -0.79 6.86
CA PHE A 122 -8.21 -0.96 6.75
C PHE A 122 -7.87 -1.53 5.36
N ILE A 123 -7.11 -0.78 4.57
CA ILE A 123 -6.75 -1.15 3.20
C ILE A 123 -5.23 -1.14 3.10
N ALA A 124 -4.64 -2.30 2.84
CA ALA A 124 -3.20 -2.40 2.59
C ALA A 124 -2.93 -2.48 1.08
N ILE A 125 -2.05 -1.64 0.58
CA ILE A 125 -1.51 -1.83 -0.78
C ILE A 125 -0.44 -2.91 -0.69
N ALA A 126 -0.86 -4.13 -1.00
CA ALA A 126 0.03 -5.28 -1.11
C ALA A 126 0.74 -5.31 -2.48
N SER A 127 0.60 -6.37 -3.23
CA SER A 127 1.16 -6.59 -4.57
C SER A 127 0.72 -7.96 -5.08
N ALA A 128 0.81 -8.24 -6.37
CA ALA A 128 0.85 -9.60 -6.90
C ALA A 128 1.92 -10.46 -6.18
N HIS A 129 3.04 -9.82 -5.75
CA HIS A 129 4.06 -10.44 -4.91
C HIS A 129 3.62 -10.75 -3.45
N GLY A 130 2.40 -10.48 -3.09
CA GLY A 130 1.77 -11.00 -1.88
C GLY A 130 1.08 -12.35 -2.09
N LEU A 131 1.01 -12.82 -3.34
CA LEU A 131 0.33 -14.06 -3.77
C LEU A 131 1.29 -15.02 -4.49
N VAL A 132 2.25 -14.48 -5.23
CA VAL A 132 3.29 -15.23 -5.96
C VAL A 132 4.65 -14.60 -5.71
N ALA A 133 5.73 -15.31 -6.07
CA ALA A 133 7.10 -14.83 -5.88
C ALA A 133 7.79 -14.49 -7.20
N SER A 134 8.85 -13.69 -7.10
CA SER A 134 9.84 -13.49 -8.16
C SER A 134 11.24 -13.56 -7.56
N PRO A 135 12.26 -13.99 -8.30
CA PRO A 135 13.63 -13.96 -7.83
C PRO A 135 14.11 -12.55 -7.49
N TYR A 136 15.13 -12.46 -6.66
CA TYR A 136 15.82 -11.22 -6.27
C TYR A 136 15.03 -10.22 -5.42
N LYS A 137 13.84 -10.59 -4.93
CA LYS A 137 12.93 -9.72 -4.17
C LYS A 137 12.56 -10.31 -2.80
N ALA A 138 13.50 -11.01 -2.13
CA ALA A 138 13.22 -11.80 -0.92
C ALA A 138 12.43 -11.03 0.15
N ALA A 139 12.94 -9.87 0.58
CA ALA A 139 12.30 -9.08 1.64
C ALA A 139 10.91 -8.56 1.24
N TYR A 140 10.80 -8.07 0.00
CA TYR A 140 9.55 -7.53 -0.52
C TYR A 140 8.47 -8.60 -0.62
N VAL A 141 8.79 -9.74 -1.21
CA VAL A 141 7.87 -10.89 -1.31
C VAL A 141 7.43 -11.35 0.07
N ALA A 142 8.37 -11.53 1.00
CA ALA A 142 8.05 -11.94 2.37
C ALA A 142 7.13 -10.93 3.08
N ALA A 143 7.43 -9.63 3.00
CA ALA A 143 6.62 -8.59 3.63
C ALA A 143 5.22 -8.49 3.00
N LYS A 144 5.11 -8.59 1.65
CA LYS A 144 3.81 -8.52 0.95
C LYS A 144 2.94 -9.75 1.20
N HIS A 145 3.51 -10.96 1.33
CA HIS A 145 2.79 -12.14 1.82
C HIS A 145 2.35 -11.95 3.28
N GLY A 146 3.24 -11.42 4.13
CA GLY A 146 2.95 -11.13 5.53
C GLY A 146 1.78 -10.16 5.70
N VAL A 147 1.73 -9.07 4.92
CA VAL A 147 0.64 -8.09 5.03
C VAL A 147 -0.70 -8.66 4.54
N VAL A 148 -0.71 -9.54 3.54
CA VAL A 148 -1.93 -10.27 3.16
C VAL A 148 -2.42 -11.17 4.30
N GLY A 149 -1.49 -11.83 5.01
CA GLY A 149 -1.82 -12.59 6.23
C GLY A 149 -2.38 -11.71 7.34
N LEU A 150 -1.74 -10.57 7.61
CA LEU A 150 -2.20 -9.58 8.60
C LEU A 150 -3.63 -9.12 8.30
N VAL A 151 -3.92 -8.74 7.06
CA VAL A 151 -5.24 -8.29 6.62
C VAL A 151 -6.33 -9.33 6.90
N LYS A 152 -6.06 -10.62 6.68
CA LYS A 152 -7.00 -11.71 7.00
C LYS A 152 -7.31 -11.77 8.51
N THR A 153 -6.30 -11.60 9.35
CA THR A 153 -6.47 -11.56 10.81
C THR A 153 -7.30 -10.36 11.22
N LEU A 154 -6.96 -9.15 10.74
CA LEU A 154 -7.70 -7.93 11.03
C LEU A 154 -9.16 -8.01 10.59
N ALA A 155 -9.44 -8.66 9.46
CA ALA A 155 -10.79 -8.88 8.96
C ALA A 155 -11.64 -9.73 9.92
N LEU A 156 -11.05 -10.79 10.49
CA LEU A 156 -11.75 -11.67 11.43
C LEU A 156 -11.97 -11.00 12.79
N GLU A 157 -10.97 -10.28 13.28
CA GLU A 157 -11.05 -9.56 14.56
C GLU A 157 -12.00 -8.38 14.50
N GLY A 158 -12.05 -7.65 13.37
CA GLY A 158 -12.89 -6.46 13.19
C GLY A 158 -14.34 -6.72 12.79
N ALA A 159 -14.70 -7.97 12.48
CA ALA A 159 -16.01 -8.30 11.92
C ALA A 159 -17.18 -7.86 12.81
N GLN A 160 -17.08 -8.05 14.11
CA GLN A 160 -18.14 -7.68 15.07
C GLN A 160 -18.23 -6.15 15.28
N ASP A 161 -17.15 -5.44 15.03
CA ASP A 161 -17.04 -3.99 15.16
C ASP A 161 -17.40 -3.25 13.85
N GLY A 162 -17.80 -3.97 12.79
CA GLY A 162 -18.08 -3.41 11.47
C GLY A 162 -16.85 -2.94 10.69
N ILE A 163 -15.65 -3.32 11.15
CA ILE A 163 -14.40 -3.00 10.48
C ILE A 163 -14.16 -4.02 9.35
N THR A 164 -13.83 -3.54 8.15
CA THR A 164 -13.34 -4.41 7.08
C THR A 164 -11.85 -4.18 6.85
N ALA A 165 -11.13 -5.24 6.53
CA ALA A 165 -9.71 -5.18 6.18
C ALA A 165 -9.45 -5.92 4.87
N ASN A 166 -8.83 -5.25 3.88
CA ASN A 166 -8.56 -5.81 2.55
C ASN A 166 -7.14 -5.48 2.08
N ALA A 167 -6.59 -6.36 1.24
CA ALA A 167 -5.31 -6.16 0.58
C ALA A 167 -5.54 -5.93 -0.91
N VAL A 168 -5.22 -4.75 -1.44
CA VAL A 168 -5.17 -4.53 -2.88
C VAL A 168 -3.85 -5.07 -3.39
N CYS A 169 -3.90 -5.95 -4.38
CA CYS A 169 -2.75 -6.69 -4.92
C CYS A 169 -2.49 -6.30 -6.39
N PRO A 170 -1.89 -5.13 -6.66
CA PRO A 170 -1.59 -4.72 -8.03
C PRO A 170 -0.44 -5.53 -8.63
N GLY A 171 -0.44 -5.65 -9.97
CA GLY A 171 0.74 -5.95 -10.75
C GLY A 171 1.70 -4.77 -10.78
N TYR A 172 2.38 -4.54 -11.91
CA TYR A 172 3.23 -3.37 -12.08
C TYR A 172 2.41 -2.12 -12.38
N VAL A 173 2.56 -1.10 -11.52
CA VAL A 173 1.88 0.19 -11.61
C VAL A 173 2.88 1.25 -12.08
N ARG A 174 2.49 2.15 -12.98
CA ARG A 174 3.31 3.27 -13.48
C ARG A 174 3.60 4.26 -12.35
N THR A 175 4.69 4.04 -11.65
CA THR A 175 5.11 4.82 -10.48
C THR A 175 6.62 5.05 -10.52
N PRO A 176 7.12 6.08 -9.83
CA PRO A 176 8.56 6.28 -9.69
C PRO A 176 9.30 5.05 -9.12
N LEU A 177 8.62 4.24 -8.29
CA LEU A 177 9.17 3.00 -7.74
C LEU A 177 9.44 1.96 -8.85
N VAL A 178 8.52 1.80 -9.79
CA VAL A 178 8.65 0.84 -10.90
C VAL A 178 9.61 1.37 -11.96
N GLU A 179 9.48 2.66 -12.31
CA GLU A 179 10.37 3.29 -13.30
C GLU A 179 11.85 3.18 -12.91
N ARG A 180 12.17 3.39 -11.62
CA ARG A 180 13.55 3.21 -11.10
C ARG A 180 14.04 1.76 -11.15
N GLN A 181 13.16 0.76 -11.21
CA GLN A 181 13.55 -0.64 -11.34
C GLN A 181 13.94 -1.03 -12.77
N ILE A 182 13.47 -0.32 -13.80
CA ILE A 182 13.71 -0.67 -15.22
C ILE A 182 15.23 -0.74 -15.52
N PRO A 183 16.04 0.28 -15.20
CA PRO A 183 17.49 0.22 -15.41
C PRO A 183 18.18 -0.91 -14.64
N ASP A 184 17.71 -1.21 -13.41
CA ASP A 184 18.29 -2.30 -12.61
C ASP A 184 17.98 -3.67 -13.21
N GLN A 185 16.75 -3.88 -13.69
CA GLN A 185 16.37 -5.10 -14.41
C GLN A 185 17.13 -5.23 -15.75
N ALA A 186 17.27 -4.14 -16.48
CA ALA A 186 18.05 -4.12 -17.73
C ALA A 186 19.48 -4.59 -17.49
N ARG A 187 20.14 -4.07 -16.44
CA ARG A 187 21.51 -4.50 -16.06
C ARG A 187 21.54 -5.96 -15.62
N ALA A 188 20.64 -6.38 -14.75
CA ALA A 188 20.60 -7.75 -14.20
C ALA A 188 20.40 -8.82 -15.29
N HIS A 189 19.67 -8.48 -16.36
CA HIS A 189 19.35 -9.40 -17.45
C HIS A 189 20.17 -9.15 -18.72
N SER A 190 21.10 -8.16 -18.74
CA SER A 190 21.89 -7.77 -19.92
C SER A 190 21.01 -7.38 -21.12
N LEU A 191 19.95 -6.63 -20.86
CA LEU A 191 18.96 -6.17 -21.84
C LEU A 191 19.00 -4.64 -21.99
N SER A 192 18.39 -4.11 -23.06
CA SER A 192 18.00 -2.71 -23.12
C SER A 192 16.89 -2.40 -22.11
N GLU A 193 16.67 -1.13 -21.75
CA GLU A 193 15.54 -0.76 -20.87
C GLU A 193 14.17 -1.08 -21.48
N GLU A 194 14.03 -0.93 -22.80
CA GLU A 194 12.82 -1.30 -23.55
C GLU A 194 12.56 -2.81 -23.47
N ASP A 195 13.59 -3.63 -23.75
CA ASP A 195 13.50 -5.08 -23.63
C ASP A 195 13.23 -5.54 -22.19
N ALA A 196 13.86 -4.88 -21.21
CA ALA A 196 13.62 -5.19 -19.79
C ALA A 196 12.18 -4.87 -19.36
N LEU A 197 11.60 -3.79 -19.88
CA LEU A 197 10.19 -3.48 -19.66
C LEU A 197 9.29 -4.60 -20.23
N GLU A 198 9.49 -5.00 -21.48
CA GLU A 198 8.64 -5.99 -22.14
C GLU A 198 8.88 -7.41 -21.64
N GLN A 199 10.15 -7.86 -21.57
CA GLN A 199 10.51 -9.26 -21.36
C GLN A 199 10.68 -9.62 -19.89
N VAL A 200 10.82 -8.64 -18.98
CA VAL A 200 10.99 -8.88 -17.54
C VAL A 200 9.83 -8.30 -16.75
N ILE A 201 9.54 -7.01 -16.89
CA ILE A 201 8.50 -6.34 -16.09
C ILE A 201 7.11 -6.75 -16.55
N LEU A 202 6.79 -6.62 -17.83
CA LEU A 202 5.48 -6.97 -18.37
C LEU A 202 5.33 -8.46 -18.71
N ALA A 203 6.41 -9.25 -18.67
CA ALA A 203 6.36 -10.67 -18.99
C ALA A 203 5.28 -11.47 -18.23
N PRO A 204 5.10 -11.28 -16.90
CA PRO A 204 4.08 -12.00 -16.14
C PRO A 204 2.65 -11.54 -16.46
N HIS A 205 2.44 -10.30 -16.92
CA HIS A 205 1.11 -9.78 -17.24
C HIS A 205 0.52 -10.50 -18.47
N ALA A 206 -0.75 -10.86 -18.42
CA ALA A 206 -1.48 -11.35 -19.61
C ALA A 206 -1.80 -10.17 -20.56
N ILE A 207 -2.23 -9.03 -20.00
CA ILE A 207 -2.35 -7.75 -20.72
C ILE A 207 -1.02 -7.02 -20.53
N LYS A 208 -0.30 -6.78 -21.64
CA LYS A 208 1.06 -6.22 -21.65
C LYS A 208 1.07 -4.71 -21.47
N ASP A 209 0.57 -4.25 -20.32
CA ASP A 209 0.51 -2.84 -19.97
C ASP A 209 0.81 -2.61 -18.48
N LEU A 210 1.17 -1.38 -18.13
CA LEU A 210 1.29 -0.93 -16.75
C LEU A 210 -0.08 -0.43 -16.26
N ILE A 211 -0.40 -0.74 -15.01
CA ILE A 211 -1.58 -0.21 -14.34
C ILE A 211 -1.33 1.27 -14.01
N GLU A 212 -2.32 2.12 -14.20
CA GLU A 212 -2.20 3.52 -13.79
C GLU A 212 -2.53 3.68 -12.30
N PRO A 213 -1.84 4.59 -11.57
CA PRO A 213 -2.13 4.85 -10.15
C PRO A 213 -3.60 5.18 -9.86
N ALA A 214 -4.28 5.86 -10.79
CA ALA A 214 -5.69 6.20 -10.67
C ALA A 214 -6.61 4.96 -10.68
N GLU A 215 -6.23 3.88 -11.38
CA GLU A 215 -6.99 2.64 -11.37
C GLU A 215 -6.92 1.97 -9.99
N VAL A 216 -5.73 1.99 -9.34
CA VAL A 216 -5.57 1.51 -7.96
C VAL A 216 -6.39 2.36 -6.99
N ALA A 217 -6.35 3.68 -7.15
CA ALA A 217 -7.14 4.61 -6.34
C ALA A 217 -8.65 4.36 -6.48
N GLY A 218 -9.14 4.01 -7.67
CA GLY A 218 -10.53 3.62 -7.89
C GLY A 218 -10.96 2.39 -7.08
N VAL A 219 -10.10 1.36 -7.01
CA VAL A 219 -10.35 0.16 -6.20
C VAL A 219 -10.31 0.49 -4.70
N VAL A 220 -9.36 1.31 -4.26
CA VAL A 220 -9.28 1.76 -2.86
C VAL A 220 -10.53 2.54 -2.47
N ALA A 221 -10.98 3.49 -3.29
CA ALA A 221 -12.20 4.27 -3.05
C ALA A 221 -13.45 3.38 -2.98
N PHE A 222 -13.56 2.37 -3.85
CA PHE A 222 -14.62 1.36 -3.77
C PHE A 222 -14.61 0.61 -2.43
N LEU A 223 -13.43 0.13 -1.98
CA LEU A 223 -13.29 -0.59 -0.71
C LEU A 223 -13.53 0.31 0.51
N ALA A 224 -13.16 1.58 0.44
CA ALA A 224 -13.41 2.58 1.47
C ALA A 224 -14.89 2.96 1.58
N GLY A 225 -15.62 2.92 0.46
CA GLY A 225 -17.01 3.33 0.38
C GLY A 225 -18.02 2.28 0.88
N PRO A 226 -19.32 2.64 0.85
CA PRO A 226 -20.38 1.75 1.31
C PRO A 226 -20.48 0.43 0.55
N SER A 227 -20.15 0.43 -0.75
CA SER A 227 -20.19 -0.77 -1.59
C SER A 227 -19.09 -1.78 -1.25
N GLY A 228 -18.00 -1.33 -0.60
CA GLY A 228 -16.89 -2.18 -0.15
C GLY A 228 -17.20 -2.99 1.11
N ARG A 229 -18.33 -2.75 1.81
CA ARG A 229 -18.64 -3.39 3.08
C ARG A 229 -18.72 -4.92 3.05
N ALA A 230 -18.97 -5.50 1.89
CA ALA A 230 -19.03 -6.96 1.70
C ALA A 230 -17.65 -7.60 1.47
N PHE A 231 -16.61 -6.79 1.30
CA PHE A 231 -15.24 -7.22 1.11
C PHE A 231 -14.49 -7.13 2.44
N THR A 232 -14.08 -8.27 2.99
CA THR A 232 -13.20 -8.32 4.16
C THR A 232 -12.32 -9.57 4.11
N GLY A 233 -11.05 -9.43 4.46
CA GLY A 233 -10.04 -10.49 4.36
C GLY A 233 -9.64 -10.85 2.93
N ALA A 234 -10.07 -10.06 1.94
CA ALA A 234 -9.86 -10.37 0.55
C ALA A 234 -8.51 -9.84 0.02
N PRO A 235 -7.73 -10.67 -0.69
CA PRO A 235 -6.71 -10.18 -1.61
C PRO A 235 -7.41 -9.79 -2.92
N VAL A 236 -7.57 -8.48 -3.14
CA VAL A 236 -8.22 -7.94 -4.34
C VAL A 236 -7.15 -7.78 -5.42
N THR A 237 -7.09 -8.70 -6.36
CA THR A 237 -6.13 -8.68 -7.46
C THR A 237 -6.51 -7.68 -8.53
N MET A 238 -5.54 -6.90 -8.98
CA MET A 238 -5.59 -6.03 -10.16
C MET A 238 -4.21 -6.08 -10.83
N ASP A 239 -3.89 -7.20 -11.46
CA ASP A 239 -2.54 -7.58 -11.85
C ASP A 239 -2.40 -7.92 -13.34
N MET A 240 -3.31 -7.44 -14.16
CA MET A 240 -3.32 -7.70 -15.61
C MET A 240 -3.27 -9.20 -15.95
N GLY A 241 -3.83 -10.04 -15.07
CA GLY A 241 -3.89 -11.49 -15.23
C GLY A 241 -2.60 -12.24 -14.86
N TRP A 242 -1.68 -11.59 -14.14
CA TRP A 242 -0.42 -12.21 -13.71
C TRP A 242 -0.66 -13.47 -12.87
N THR A 243 -1.55 -13.42 -11.87
CA THR A 243 -1.79 -14.52 -10.93
C THR A 243 -2.92 -15.47 -11.36
N ALA A 244 -3.45 -15.32 -12.57
CA ALA A 244 -4.53 -16.15 -13.09
C ALA A 244 -4.07 -17.53 -13.62
N ARG A 245 -2.77 -17.86 -13.51
CA ARG A 245 -2.14 -19.10 -14.02
C ARG A 245 -1.29 -19.79 -12.94
#